data_87f1827af7712d23ba5902f4b0898b61
#
_entry.id   87f1827af7712d23ba5902f4b0898b61
#
_cell.length_a   1.000
_cell.length_b   1.000
_cell.length_c   1.000
_cell.angle_alpha   90.00
_cell.angle_beta   90.00
_cell.angle_gamma   90.00
#
_symmetry.space_group_name_H-M   'P 1'
#
loop_
_entity.id
_entity.type
_entity.pdbx_description
1 polymer ?
#
loop_
_entity_poly.entity_id
_entity_poly.type
_entity_poly.pdbx_seq_one_letter_code
_entity_poly.pdbx_strand_id
1 'polypeptide(L)'
;MARTIKKGSNLTYQGLAMMSQLFYEKLGKEAIPIIKKVWYEMGLAAGKKLKGEKSTHDFKSAATIICERTKRNGAIGKYEISDELYHITSEVGYKCDVGLEDTGCDICEAVMSINQGQFKSICGCEVEMNIVRSRAAGDDCCEIVFRPIKSSGK
;
A
#
# COMPACT_ATOMS: atom_id res chain seq x y z
N MET A 1 8.34 18.63 -13.70
CA MET A 1 7.04 19.15 -13.22
C MET A 1 7.05 19.25 -11.71
N ALA A 2 6.69 20.39 -11.15
CA ALA A 2 6.50 20.50 -9.72
C ALA A 2 5.26 19.64 -9.33
N ARG A 3 5.48 18.65 -8.48
CA ARG A 3 4.40 17.81 -7.97
C ARG A 3 3.63 18.58 -6.90
N THR A 4 2.34 18.76 -7.11
CA THR A 4 1.48 19.46 -6.16
C THR A 4 1.06 18.49 -5.05
N ILE A 5 1.42 18.81 -3.83
CA ILE A 5 0.95 18.09 -2.65
C ILE A 5 -0.56 18.30 -2.51
N LYS A 6 -1.32 17.21 -2.45
CA LYS A 6 -2.78 17.26 -2.34
C LYS A 6 -3.21 17.73 -0.95
N LYS A 7 -4.15 18.68 -0.93
CA LYS A 7 -4.77 19.12 0.32
C LYS A 7 -5.56 17.97 0.96
N GLY A 8 -5.29 17.65 2.22
CA GLY A 8 -6.00 16.63 2.99
C GLY A 8 -5.36 15.25 3.05
N SER A 9 -4.31 14.97 2.25
CA SER A 9 -3.56 13.73 2.36
C SER A 9 -2.44 13.83 3.40
N ASN A 10 -1.96 12.68 3.87
CA ASN A 10 -0.88 12.63 4.85
C ASN A 10 0.42 13.14 4.23
N LEU A 11 0.86 14.33 4.66
CA LEU A 11 2.06 15.01 4.16
C LEU A 11 3.33 14.15 4.31
N THR A 12 3.41 13.36 5.38
CA THR A 12 4.56 12.47 5.63
C THR A 12 4.67 11.41 4.54
N TYR A 13 3.56 10.76 4.18
CA TYR A 13 3.56 9.76 3.12
C TYR A 13 3.83 10.36 1.74
N GLN A 14 3.32 11.55 1.47
CA GLN A 14 3.62 12.25 0.21
C GLN A 14 5.09 12.65 0.13
N GLY A 15 5.66 13.19 1.19
CA GLY A 15 7.07 13.54 1.24
C GLY A 15 7.97 12.32 1.04
N LEU A 16 7.66 11.20 1.70
CA LEU A 16 8.38 9.95 1.52
C LEU A 16 8.24 9.39 0.09
N ALA A 17 7.06 9.49 -0.50
CA ALA A 17 6.84 9.09 -1.90
C ALA A 17 7.65 9.93 -2.88
N MET A 18 7.70 11.25 -2.68
CA MET A 18 8.57 12.14 -3.47
C MET A 18 10.05 11.77 -3.34
N MET A 19 10.52 11.54 -2.13
CA MET A 19 11.91 11.07 -1.90
C MET A 19 12.16 9.73 -2.58
N SER A 20 11.23 8.80 -2.50
CA SER A 20 11.33 7.50 -3.15
C SER A 20 11.46 7.63 -4.66
N GLN A 21 10.68 8.53 -5.27
CA GLN A 21 10.74 8.79 -6.71
C GLN A 21 12.08 9.42 -7.12
N LEU A 22 12.53 10.44 -6.41
CA LEU A 22 13.82 11.10 -6.70
C LEU A 22 14.99 10.11 -6.52
N PHE A 23 14.90 9.24 -5.54
CA PHE A 23 15.89 8.20 -5.29
C PHE A 23 15.91 7.16 -6.43
N TYR A 24 14.73 6.74 -6.89
CA TYR A 24 14.57 5.86 -8.04
C TYR A 24 15.05 6.49 -9.35
N GLU A 25 14.73 7.76 -9.59
CA GLU A 25 15.21 8.51 -10.75
C GLU A 25 16.74 8.57 -10.80
N LYS A 26 17.39 8.68 -9.64
CA LYS A 26 18.85 8.79 -9.54
C LYS A 26 19.57 7.45 -9.62
N LEU A 27 19.07 6.42 -8.97
CA LEU A 27 19.73 5.12 -8.79
C LEU A 27 19.08 3.97 -9.58
N GLY A 28 17.94 4.21 -10.21
CA GLY A 28 17.24 3.18 -10.96
C GLY A 28 16.79 2.01 -10.08
N LYS A 29 16.90 0.80 -10.62
CA LYS A 29 16.45 -0.43 -9.95
C LYS A 29 17.18 -0.74 -8.64
N GLU A 30 18.37 -0.24 -8.45
CA GLU A 30 19.12 -0.40 -7.19
C GLU A 30 18.42 0.27 -5.99
N ALA A 31 17.62 1.29 -6.25
CA ALA A 31 16.84 1.95 -5.21
C ALA A 31 15.65 1.09 -4.71
N ILE A 32 15.12 0.19 -5.53
CA ILE A 32 13.88 -0.55 -5.24
C ILE A 32 13.93 -1.33 -3.92
N PRO A 33 14.96 -2.14 -3.62
CA PRO A 33 15.01 -2.87 -2.34
C PRO A 33 15.02 -1.93 -1.13
N ILE A 34 15.66 -0.78 -1.24
CA ILE A 34 15.75 0.21 -0.16
C ILE A 34 14.40 0.88 0.04
N ILE A 35 13.75 1.32 -1.03
CA ILE A 35 12.41 1.92 -1.00
C ILE A 35 11.41 0.93 -0.38
N LYS A 36 11.42 -0.31 -0.85
CA LYS A 36 10.57 -1.39 -0.33
C LYS A 36 10.75 -1.59 1.17
N LYS A 37 11.99 -1.67 1.62
CA LYS A 37 12.30 -1.84 3.05
C LYS A 37 11.75 -0.69 3.89
N VAL A 38 11.97 0.56 3.49
CA VAL A 38 11.50 1.74 4.23
C VAL A 38 9.97 1.74 4.34
N TRP A 39 9.28 1.51 3.23
CA TRP A 39 7.81 1.48 3.23
C TRP A 39 7.24 0.30 4.02
N TYR A 40 7.89 -0.86 3.97
CA TYR A 40 7.51 -2.01 4.79
C TYR A 40 7.64 -1.70 6.30
N GLU A 41 8.75 -1.12 6.72
CA GLU A 41 8.98 -0.70 8.13
C GLU A 41 7.96 0.35 8.58
N MET A 42 7.63 1.30 7.71
CA MET A 42 6.54 2.25 7.94
C MET A 42 5.20 1.53 8.12
N GLY A 43 4.97 0.50 7.34
CA GLY A 43 3.79 -0.37 7.46
C GLY A 43 3.71 -1.09 8.80
N LEU A 44 4.82 -1.65 9.26
CA LEU A 44 4.90 -2.28 10.59
C LEU A 44 4.55 -1.29 11.71
N ALA A 45 5.10 -0.10 11.66
CA ALA A 45 4.83 0.95 12.65
C ALA A 45 3.36 1.42 12.60
N ALA A 46 2.83 1.64 11.41
CA ALA A 46 1.44 2.02 11.22
C ALA A 46 0.47 0.92 11.67
N GLY A 47 0.78 -0.33 11.37
CA GLY A 47 -0.03 -1.49 11.79
C GLY A 47 -0.11 -1.65 13.30
N LYS A 48 0.97 -1.41 14.02
CA LYS A 48 0.96 -1.41 15.49
C LYS A 48 -0.04 -0.41 16.06
N LYS A 49 -0.11 0.79 15.49
CA LYS A 49 -1.08 1.81 15.89
C LYS A 49 -2.51 1.41 15.53
N LEU A 50 -2.71 0.80 14.37
CA LEU A 50 -4.02 0.38 13.89
C LEU A 50 -4.57 -0.83 14.64
N LYS A 51 -3.71 -1.73 15.10
CA LYS A 51 -4.08 -2.93 15.85
C LYS A 51 -4.86 -2.60 17.12
N GLY A 52 -4.57 -1.47 17.75
CA GLY A 52 -5.18 -1.06 19.00
C GLY A 52 -4.85 -2.01 20.15
N GLU A 53 -5.76 -2.11 21.12
CA GLU A 53 -5.57 -2.94 22.32
C GLU A 53 -5.84 -4.43 22.11
N LYS A 54 -6.44 -4.82 20.99
CA LYS A 54 -6.66 -6.24 20.67
C LYS A 54 -5.34 -6.95 20.39
N SER A 55 -5.11 -8.06 21.08
CA SER A 55 -3.86 -8.83 20.95
C SER A 55 -3.77 -9.65 19.68
N THR A 56 -4.91 -10.07 19.12
CA THR A 56 -4.98 -10.94 17.94
C THR A 56 -6.01 -10.47 16.94
N HIS A 57 -5.63 -10.54 15.67
CA HIS A 57 -6.51 -10.34 14.52
C HIS A 57 -6.21 -11.41 13.49
N ASP A 58 -7.22 -11.85 12.75
CA ASP A 58 -7.06 -12.64 11.54
C ASP A 58 -6.86 -11.75 10.31
N PHE A 59 -6.64 -12.36 9.15
CA PHE A 59 -6.45 -11.65 7.89
C PHE A 59 -7.64 -10.74 7.55
N LYS A 60 -8.86 -11.26 7.69
CA LYS A 60 -10.09 -10.51 7.39
C LYS A 60 -10.25 -9.28 8.28
N SER A 61 -10.00 -9.44 9.57
CA SER A 61 -10.02 -8.33 10.53
C SER A 61 -8.97 -7.28 10.19
N ALA A 62 -7.74 -7.70 9.85
CA ALA A 62 -6.67 -6.80 9.44
C ALA A 62 -7.04 -6.05 8.14
N ALA A 63 -7.55 -6.74 7.14
CA ALA A 63 -8.02 -6.14 5.89
C ALA A 63 -9.12 -5.10 6.14
N THR A 64 -10.06 -5.41 7.02
CA THR A 64 -11.14 -4.49 7.41
C THR A 64 -10.59 -3.21 8.06
N ILE A 65 -9.66 -3.34 9.00
CA ILE A 65 -9.01 -2.20 9.67
C ILE A 65 -8.26 -1.32 8.67
N ILE A 66 -7.50 -1.94 7.78
CA ILE A 66 -6.76 -1.23 6.72
C ILE A 66 -7.73 -0.52 5.76
N CYS A 67 -8.78 -1.20 5.33
CA CYS A 67 -9.82 -0.65 4.45
C CYS A 67 -10.49 0.57 5.07
N GLU A 68 -10.93 0.49 6.30
CA GLU A 68 -11.58 1.61 7.00
C GLU A 68 -10.66 2.82 7.13
N ARG A 69 -9.39 2.59 7.41
CA ARG A 69 -8.40 3.68 7.42
C ARG A 69 -8.24 4.33 6.04
N THR A 70 -8.12 3.51 5.01
CA THR A 70 -7.97 3.97 3.63
C THR A 70 -9.16 4.83 3.21
N LYS A 71 -10.37 4.40 3.54
CA LYS A 71 -11.59 5.18 3.30
C LYS A 71 -11.61 6.50 4.06
N ARG A 72 -11.20 6.50 5.33
CA ARG A 72 -11.09 7.74 6.14
C ARG A 72 -10.09 8.75 5.57
N ASN A 73 -9.06 8.26 4.90
CA ASN A 73 -8.09 9.10 4.19
C ASN A 73 -8.58 9.60 2.83
N GLY A 74 -9.83 9.33 2.47
CA GLY A 74 -10.47 9.85 1.26
C GLY A 74 -10.32 8.98 0.02
N ALA A 75 -9.82 7.76 0.14
CA ALA A 75 -9.74 6.85 -0.98
C ALA A 75 -11.15 6.41 -1.42
N ILE A 76 -11.40 6.49 -2.72
CA ILE A 76 -12.68 6.14 -3.34
C ILE A 76 -12.48 4.90 -4.22
N GLY A 77 -13.31 3.89 -4.00
CA GLY A 77 -13.23 2.65 -4.78
C GLY A 77 -14.14 1.55 -4.26
N LYS A 78 -13.98 0.38 -4.84
CA LYS A 78 -14.66 -0.85 -4.43
C LYS A 78 -13.68 -1.70 -3.63
N TYR A 79 -14.20 -2.34 -2.60
CA TYR A 79 -13.44 -3.17 -1.69
C TYR A 79 -14.17 -4.50 -1.49
N GLU A 80 -13.48 -5.59 -1.68
CA GLU A 80 -13.96 -6.94 -1.41
C GLU A 80 -13.04 -7.58 -0.37
N ILE A 81 -13.62 -8.05 0.73
CA ILE A 81 -12.88 -8.63 1.85
C ILE A 81 -13.49 -9.98 2.23
N SER A 82 -12.65 -10.99 2.29
CA SER A 82 -12.99 -12.32 2.81
C SER A 82 -11.83 -12.86 3.67
N ASP A 83 -11.95 -14.10 4.13
CA ASP A 83 -10.87 -14.73 4.90
C ASP A 83 -9.59 -14.97 4.10
N GLU A 84 -9.69 -14.99 2.77
CA GLU A 84 -8.58 -15.29 1.85
C GLU A 84 -8.31 -14.20 0.82
N LEU A 85 -9.05 -13.10 0.86
CA LEU A 85 -8.96 -12.06 -0.17
C LEU A 85 -9.19 -10.67 0.41
N TYR A 86 -8.33 -9.75 0.05
CA TYR A 86 -8.59 -8.31 0.10
C TYR A 86 -8.33 -7.72 -1.29
N HIS A 87 -9.38 -7.33 -1.97
CA HIS A 87 -9.35 -6.81 -3.32
C HIS A 87 -9.80 -5.35 -3.33
N ILE A 88 -8.98 -4.51 -3.90
CA ILE A 88 -9.23 -3.06 -3.98
C ILE A 88 -9.25 -2.67 -5.45
N THR A 89 -10.30 -1.96 -5.86
CA THR A 89 -10.36 -1.31 -7.17
C THR A 89 -10.68 0.15 -6.96
N SER A 90 -9.74 1.05 -7.29
CA SER A 90 -10.00 2.48 -7.21
C SER A 90 -10.96 2.93 -8.31
N GLU A 91 -11.65 4.04 -8.08
CA GLU A 91 -12.52 4.64 -9.09
C GLU A 91 -11.69 5.16 -10.28
N VAL A 92 -12.25 5.00 -11.49
CA VAL A 92 -11.66 5.56 -12.72
C VAL A 92 -11.57 7.08 -12.61
N GLY A 93 -10.41 7.63 -12.97
CA GLY A 93 -10.15 9.07 -12.83
C GLY A 93 -9.67 9.50 -11.45
N TYR A 94 -9.71 8.62 -10.43
CA TYR A 94 -9.13 8.91 -9.12
C TYR A 94 -7.61 8.98 -9.20
N LYS A 95 -7.03 10.07 -8.69
CA LYS A 95 -5.57 10.27 -8.72
C LYS A 95 -4.86 9.46 -7.65
N CYS A 96 -3.64 9.00 -7.94
CA CYS A 96 -2.81 8.31 -6.98
C CYS A 96 -2.59 9.14 -5.72
N ASP A 97 -2.85 8.57 -4.54
CA ASP A 97 -2.76 9.26 -3.25
C ASP A 97 -1.34 9.75 -2.93
N VAL A 98 -0.35 9.08 -3.48
CA VAL A 98 1.07 9.37 -3.27
C VAL A 98 1.76 9.96 -4.50
N GLY A 99 1.01 10.24 -5.57
CA GLY A 99 1.52 10.95 -6.75
C GLY A 99 2.46 10.13 -7.63
N LEU A 100 2.21 8.82 -7.76
CA LEU A 100 3.06 7.92 -8.55
C LEU A 100 2.58 7.73 -9.99
N GLU A 101 1.65 8.54 -10.48
CA GLU A 101 1.15 8.42 -11.85
C GLU A 101 2.32 8.43 -12.86
N ASP A 102 2.30 7.47 -13.77
CA ASP A 102 3.27 7.32 -14.88
C ASP A 102 4.74 7.11 -14.45
N THR A 103 4.98 6.73 -13.19
CA THR A 103 6.35 6.50 -12.68
C THR A 103 6.87 5.08 -12.88
N GLY A 104 5.99 4.14 -13.21
CA GLY A 104 6.30 2.73 -13.40
C GLY A 104 5.79 1.82 -12.29
N CYS A 105 5.58 0.55 -12.62
CA CYS A 105 5.04 -0.43 -11.71
C CYS A 105 6.01 -0.80 -10.58
N ASP A 106 7.31 -0.83 -10.85
CA ASP A 106 8.34 -1.25 -9.90
C ASP A 106 8.35 -0.37 -8.64
N ILE A 107 8.30 0.94 -8.81
CA ILE A 107 8.25 1.87 -7.68
C ILE A 107 6.91 1.82 -6.97
N CYS A 108 5.82 1.64 -7.68
CA CYS A 108 4.49 1.45 -7.09
C CYS A 108 4.47 0.22 -6.18
N GLU A 109 4.94 -0.92 -6.65
CA GLU A 109 5.04 -2.14 -5.86
C GLU A 109 5.91 -1.96 -4.60
N ALA A 110 7.04 -1.28 -4.74
CA ALA A 110 7.92 -1.00 -3.60
C ALA A 110 7.23 -0.12 -2.54
N VAL A 111 6.52 0.91 -2.95
CA VAL A 111 5.74 1.80 -2.06
C VAL A 111 4.56 1.06 -1.42
N MET A 112 3.87 0.22 -2.19
CA MET A 112 2.73 -0.57 -1.69
C MET A 112 3.12 -1.64 -0.68
N SER A 113 4.40 -1.93 -0.47
CA SER A 113 4.88 -2.82 0.59
C SER A 113 4.50 -2.34 2.01
N ILE A 114 4.09 -1.08 2.16
CA ILE A 114 3.49 -0.57 3.40
C ILE A 114 2.30 -1.42 3.85
N ASN A 115 1.47 -1.89 2.92
CA ASN A 115 0.33 -2.74 3.24
C ASN A 115 0.76 -4.11 3.76
N GLN A 116 1.81 -4.68 3.18
CA GLN A 116 2.38 -5.94 3.66
C GLN A 116 2.89 -5.81 5.10
N GLY A 117 3.57 -4.69 5.42
CA GLY A 117 3.99 -4.37 6.79
C GLY A 117 2.81 -4.21 7.75
N GLN A 118 1.73 -3.56 7.31
CA GLN A 118 0.50 -3.42 8.09
C GLN A 118 -0.13 -4.78 8.41
N PHE A 119 -0.32 -5.66 7.43
CA PHE A 119 -0.81 -7.02 7.67
C PHE A 119 0.06 -7.78 8.65
N LYS A 120 1.38 -7.76 8.44
CA LYS A 120 2.33 -8.42 9.34
C LYS A 120 2.17 -7.96 10.78
N SER A 121 2.06 -6.66 10.99
CA SER A 121 1.95 -6.08 12.33
C SER A 121 0.58 -6.32 12.97
N ILE A 122 -0.51 -6.28 12.21
CA ILE A 122 -1.87 -6.42 12.74
C ILE A 122 -2.22 -7.88 13.04
N CYS A 123 -2.01 -8.79 12.08
CA CYS A 123 -2.43 -10.19 12.21
C CYS A 123 -1.28 -11.21 12.20
N GLY A 124 -0.04 -10.77 12.06
CA GLY A 124 1.10 -11.68 11.90
C GLY A 124 1.16 -12.37 10.54
N CYS A 125 0.23 -12.05 9.63
CA CYS A 125 0.14 -12.69 8.32
C CYS A 125 1.19 -12.15 7.35
N GLU A 126 1.89 -13.06 6.68
CA GLU A 126 2.55 -12.72 5.42
C GLU A 126 1.50 -12.69 4.32
N VAL A 127 1.57 -11.71 3.44
CA VAL A 127 0.61 -11.57 2.34
C VAL A 127 1.32 -11.46 1.01
N GLU A 128 0.76 -12.15 0.03
CA GLU A 128 1.07 -11.93 -1.38
C GLU A 128 0.30 -10.71 -1.86
N MET A 129 0.97 -9.84 -2.60
CA MET A 129 0.38 -8.66 -3.22
C MET A 129 0.52 -8.77 -4.73
N ASN A 130 -0.61 -8.66 -5.43
CA ASN A 130 -0.64 -8.60 -6.89
C ASN A 130 -1.26 -7.27 -7.34
N ILE A 131 -0.49 -6.46 -8.04
CA ILE A 131 -0.95 -5.23 -8.67
C ILE A 131 -1.42 -5.59 -10.08
N VAL A 132 -2.73 -5.63 -10.27
CA VAL A 132 -3.37 -6.00 -11.55
C VAL A 132 -3.35 -4.81 -12.51
N ARG A 133 -3.71 -3.63 -12.00
CA ARG A 133 -3.64 -2.34 -12.72
C ARG A 133 -3.06 -1.29 -11.82
N SER A 134 -2.33 -0.35 -12.38
CA SER A 134 -1.72 0.73 -11.62
C SER A 134 -1.66 2.02 -12.42
N ARG A 135 -2.06 3.11 -11.82
CA ARG A 135 -1.85 4.44 -12.37
C ARG A 135 -0.38 4.78 -12.55
N ALA A 136 0.48 4.16 -11.75
CA ALA A 136 1.92 4.29 -11.93
C ALA A 136 2.39 3.66 -13.25
N ALA A 137 1.71 2.61 -13.71
CA ALA A 137 1.95 1.98 -15.01
C ALA A 137 1.21 2.66 -16.19
N GLY A 138 0.42 3.71 -15.91
CA GLY A 138 -0.36 4.43 -16.91
C GLY A 138 -1.80 3.96 -17.07
N ASP A 139 -2.27 3.04 -16.23
CA ASP A 139 -3.67 2.60 -16.24
C ASP A 139 -4.61 3.70 -15.72
N ASP A 140 -5.88 3.61 -16.04
CA ASP A 140 -6.92 4.57 -15.64
C ASP A 140 -7.42 4.39 -14.21
N CYS A 141 -7.07 3.29 -13.57
CA CYS A 141 -7.37 2.99 -12.17
C CYS A 141 -6.28 2.13 -11.54
N CYS A 142 -6.37 1.94 -10.24
CA CYS A 142 -5.55 0.95 -9.51
C CYS A 142 -6.41 -0.25 -9.12
N GLU A 143 -5.86 -1.45 -9.30
CA GLU A 143 -6.48 -2.69 -8.87
C GLU A 143 -5.42 -3.56 -8.21
N ILE A 144 -5.61 -3.87 -6.93
CA ILE A 144 -4.64 -4.57 -6.12
C ILE A 144 -5.34 -5.67 -5.34
N VAL A 145 -4.71 -6.85 -5.33
CA VAL A 145 -5.20 -8.04 -4.63
C VAL A 145 -4.16 -8.46 -3.59
N PHE A 146 -4.61 -8.65 -2.36
CA PHE A 146 -3.84 -9.23 -1.27
C PHE A 146 -4.42 -10.59 -0.88
N ARG A 147 -3.55 -11.59 -0.69
CA ARG A 147 -3.92 -12.92 -0.21
C ARG A 147 -2.99 -13.34 0.92
N PRO A 148 -3.50 -13.97 1.99
CA PRO A 148 -2.61 -14.50 3.02
C PRO A 148 -1.80 -15.65 2.44
N ILE A 149 -0.51 -15.64 2.70
CA ILE A 149 0.36 -16.77 2.40
C ILE A 149 0.12 -17.80 3.50
N LYS A 150 -0.46 -18.95 3.12
CA LYS A 150 -0.61 -20.06 4.06
C LYS A 150 0.79 -20.59 4.39
N SER A 151 1.18 -20.48 5.65
CA SER A 151 2.36 -21.21 6.11
C SER A 151 2.13 -22.69 5.81
N SER A 152 3.05 -23.32 5.06
CA SER A 152 3.04 -24.76 4.91
C SER A 152 3.16 -25.35 6.32
N GLY A 153 2.02 -25.76 6.88
CA GLY A 153 1.96 -26.36 8.20
C GLY A 153 2.82 -27.63 8.22
N LYS A 154 3.76 -27.63 9.11
CA LYS A 154 4.27 -28.90 9.63
C LYS A 154 3.42 -29.28 10.83
#